data_f1f5710e05aec19b2b2ecc2cdc8e499c
#
_entry.id   f1f5710e05aec19b2b2ecc2cdc8e499c
#
_cell.length_a   1.000
_cell.length_b   1.000
_cell.length_c   1.000
_cell.angle_alpha   90.00
_cell.angle_beta   90.00
_cell.angle_gamma   90.00
#
_symmetry.space_group_name_H-M   'P 1'
#
loop_
_entity.id
_entity.type
_entity.pdbx_description
1 polymer ?
#
loop_
_entity_poly.entity_id
_entity_poly.type
_entity_poly.pdbx_seq_one_letter_code
_entity_poly.pdbx_strand_id
1 'polypeptide(L)'
;MNQRQDQHKLLIFNAQVHQAILKIVEIYLPLEISARDLDDKMLWEILCHASVEQGYIESSCRVLDDAPSGNTVRAHLIEALGDGDQALEQLEEQLNRAMHAQLPQRVRRKLQSRAWEAAGDWVDIPYYGKDGEEDKNVRPNQPKAGTTRFHAYATLAVISKGKRVTLALTVVRKGEKMDQIVKRLIARARQLGARFKCTYWDKAFGAVEVMRHLRACRVPYVIALAQHGKNGIGRLCVGRRSQHARYSFNTKKKTTPYETDVVIACHYAGRASKRRPKKKKKGVRYYAYAVYGVGKRNPQAISAAYRRRFGIESGYRQLHQVRARTRSRHTGLRLLLIGLALILVNLYVSVRARWAIVTRYGSRIYSRAVTLNEVATALLVQIQSLLGFSPEFYCRARGPGSRFIS
;
A
#
# COMPACT_ATOMS: atom_id res chain seq x y z
N MET A 1 -15.40 36.75 -9.72
CA MET A 1 -15.60 35.89 -8.53
C MET A 1 -14.49 36.22 -7.55
N ASN A 2 -14.83 36.60 -6.31
CA ASN A 2 -13.95 37.28 -5.38
C ASN A 2 -12.87 36.34 -4.82
N GLN A 3 -11.58 36.77 -4.84
CA GLN A 3 -10.44 36.06 -4.20
C GLN A 3 -10.76 35.60 -2.77
N ARG A 4 -11.52 36.39 -2.01
CA ARG A 4 -12.01 36.03 -0.66
C ARG A 4 -12.93 34.81 -0.63
N GLN A 5 -13.82 34.62 -1.64
CA GLN A 5 -14.70 33.45 -1.70
C GLN A 5 -13.93 32.16 -2.03
N ASP A 6 -12.88 32.25 -2.83
CA ASP A 6 -12.07 31.08 -3.18
C ASP A 6 -11.15 30.70 -2.02
N GLN A 7 -10.60 31.66 -1.27
CA GLN A 7 -9.89 31.41 -0.01
C GLN A 7 -10.78 30.75 1.04
N HIS A 8 -12.01 31.24 1.23
CA HIS A 8 -12.96 30.65 2.17
C HIS A 8 -13.31 29.19 1.82
N LYS A 9 -13.52 28.88 0.54
CA LYS A 9 -13.77 27.50 0.08
C LYS A 9 -12.57 26.59 0.30
N LEU A 10 -11.35 27.08 0.14
CA LEU A 10 -10.12 26.34 0.39
C LEU A 10 -9.96 26.03 1.88
N LEU A 11 -10.22 26.99 2.76
CA LEU A 11 -10.19 26.80 4.22
C LEU A 11 -11.22 25.74 4.67
N ILE A 12 -12.43 25.76 4.14
CA ILE A 12 -13.45 24.74 4.43
C ILE A 12 -12.96 23.36 3.97
N PHE A 13 -12.34 23.26 2.79
CA PHE A 13 -11.79 22.01 2.28
C PHE A 13 -10.69 21.45 3.20
N ASN A 14 -9.74 22.31 3.64
CA ASN A 14 -8.64 21.92 4.52
C ASN A 14 -9.18 21.36 5.86
N ALA A 15 -10.09 22.10 6.50
CA ALA A 15 -10.72 21.68 7.75
C ALA A 15 -11.48 20.36 7.61
N GLN A 16 -12.22 20.14 6.49
CA GLN A 16 -12.94 18.91 6.26
C GLN A 16 -12.02 17.70 6.02
N VAL A 17 -10.89 17.87 5.34
CA VAL A 17 -9.89 16.83 5.17
C VAL A 17 -9.29 16.44 6.52
N HIS A 18 -8.91 17.43 7.33
CA HIS A 18 -8.36 17.25 8.67
C HIS A 18 -9.37 16.55 9.60
N GLN A 19 -10.59 17.03 9.71
CA GLN A 19 -11.64 16.40 10.51
C GLN A 19 -11.93 14.98 10.09
N ALA A 20 -11.88 14.69 8.78
CA ALA A 20 -12.14 13.35 8.26
C ALA A 20 -11.06 12.35 8.68
N ILE A 21 -9.80 12.74 8.79
CA ILE A 21 -8.73 11.86 9.26
C ILE A 21 -8.76 11.71 10.77
N LEU A 22 -8.89 12.81 11.54
CA LEU A 22 -8.93 12.77 12.99
C LEU A 22 -10.07 11.88 13.49
N LYS A 23 -11.28 12.08 12.98
CA LYS A 23 -12.43 11.25 13.35
C LYS A 23 -12.19 9.75 13.18
N ILE A 24 -11.43 9.35 12.17
CA ILE A 24 -11.11 7.94 11.93
C ILE A 24 -10.08 7.42 12.92
N VAL A 25 -8.99 8.17 13.13
CA VAL A 25 -7.91 7.71 14.01
C VAL A 25 -8.35 7.72 15.47
N GLU A 26 -9.08 8.72 15.92
CA GLU A 26 -9.63 8.80 17.28
C GLU A 26 -10.58 7.64 17.60
N ILE A 27 -11.47 7.27 16.67
CA ILE A 27 -12.45 6.20 16.90
C ILE A 27 -11.82 4.80 16.83
N TYR A 28 -10.92 4.58 15.87
CA TYR A 28 -10.45 3.23 15.53
C TYR A 28 -9.04 2.92 16.00
N LEU A 29 -8.29 3.94 16.40
CA LEU A 29 -6.89 3.87 16.86
C LEU A 29 -6.70 4.73 18.12
N PRO A 30 -7.54 4.58 19.15
CA PRO A 30 -7.33 5.31 20.40
C PRO A 30 -5.99 4.89 21.01
N LEU A 31 -5.13 5.86 21.32
CA LEU A 31 -3.84 5.63 21.95
C LEU A 31 -3.86 5.94 23.45
N GLU A 32 -4.95 6.60 23.91
CA GLU A 32 -5.21 6.93 25.31
C GLU A 32 -4.07 7.72 25.99
N ILE A 33 -3.42 8.58 25.18
CA ILE A 33 -2.34 9.43 25.68
C ILE A 33 -2.94 10.66 26.37
N SER A 34 -2.61 10.83 27.63
CA SER A 34 -2.99 11.99 28.44
C SER A 34 -1.77 12.49 29.23
N ALA A 35 -0.84 13.13 28.54
CA ALA A 35 0.30 13.79 29.16
C ALA A 35 0.04 15.31 29.22
N ARG A 36 0.82 16.01 30.07
CA ARG A 36 0.65 17.46 30.28
C ARG A 36 0.64 18.27 29.00
N ASP A 37 1.53 17.94 28.06
CA ASP A 37 1.77 18.71 26.85
C ASP A 37 1.47 17.88 25.58
N LEU A 38 0.77 16.74 25.70
CA LEU A 38 0.46 15.85 24.57
C LEU A 38 -0.82 15.07 24.83
N ASP A 39 -1.81 15.27 24.00
CA ASP A 39 -3.02 14.46 23.92
C ASP A 39 -3.08 13.63 22.61
N ASP A 40 -4.05 12.74 22.53
CA ASP A 40 -4.25 11.89 21.34
C ASP A 40 -4.44 12.72 20.06
N LYS A 41 -5.16 13.81 20.13
CA LYS A 41 -5.43 14.66 18.96
C LYS A 41 -4.15 15.30 18.43
N MET A 42 -3.37 15.96 19.29
CA MET A 42 -2.09 16.57 18.94
C MET A 42 -1.11 15.52 18.40
N LEU A 43 -1.06 14.33 19.02
CA LEU A 43 -0.24 13.24 18.53
C LEU A 43 -0.61 12.86 17.10
N TRP A 44 -1.90 12.70 16.79
CA TRP A 44 -2.34 12.36 15.44
C TRP A 44 -2.05 13.47 14.44
N GLU A 45 -2.14 14.74 14.85
CA GLU A 45 -1.76 15.89 14.02
C GLU A 45 -0.26 15.86 13.71
N ILE A 46 0.61 15.61 14.69
CA ILE A 46 2.06 15.44 14.48
C ILE A 46 2.37 14.28 13.55
N LEU A 47 1.73 13.11 13.74
CA LEU A 47 1.92 11.93 12.90
C LEU A 47 1.44 12.17 11.46
N CYS A 48 0.32 12.86 11.28
CA CYS A 48 -0.18 13.26 9.97
C CYS A 48 0.76 14.25 9.29
N HIS A 49 1.27 15.27 10.02
CA HIS A 49 2.26 16.22 9.52
C HIS A 49 3.51 15.46 9.04
N ALA A 50 4.10 14.62 9.89
CA ALA A 50 5.27 13.81 9.53
C ALA A 50 5.01 12.91 8.30
N SER A 51 3.78 12.40 8.16
CA SER A 51 3.40 11.53 7.05
C SER A 51 3.31 12.27 5.73
N VAL A 52 2.66 13.44 5.68
CA VAL A 52 2.50 14.22 4.45
C VAL A 52 3.79 14.91 4.03
N GLU A 53 4.64 15.30 4.97
CA GLU A 53 6.00 15.80 4.73
C GLU A 53 7.00 14.70 4.38
N GLN A 54 6.61 13.43 4.48
CA GLN A 54 7.51 12.26 4.33
C GLN A 54 8.74 12.37 5.24
N GLY A 55 8.58 13.07 6.36
CA GLY A 55 9.58 13.41 7.36
C GLY A 55 9.64 12.41 8.51
N TYR A 56 10.32 12.81 9.56
CA TYR A 56 10.38 12.13 10.85
C TYR A 56 9.50 12.84 11.87
N ILE A 57 9.05 12.16 12.91
CA ILE A 57 8.32 12.76 14.04
C ILE A 57 9.13 13.93 14.60
N GLU A 58 10.42 13.70 14.81
CA GLU A 58 11.35 14.69 15.33
C GLU A 58 11.44 15.96 14.46
N SER A 59 11.38 15.83 13.14
CA SER A 59 11.40 16.98 12.24
C SER A 59 10.08 17.76 12.28
N SER A 60 8.97 17.08 12.45
CA SER A 60 7.67 17.72 12.60
C SER A 60 7.56 18.50 13.90
N CYS A 61 8.01 17.90 15.02
CA CYS A 61 8.01 18.57 16.31
C CYS A 61 8.93 19.82 16.38
N ARG A 62 9.92 19.92 15.49
CA ARG A 62 10.81 21.10 15.44
C ARG A 62 10.19 22.32 14.77
N VAL A 63 9.21 22.12 13.92
CA VAL A 63 8.62 23.18 13.10
C VAL A 63 7.19 23.50 13.51
N LEU A 64 6.59 22.71 14.39
CA LEU A 64 5.27 22.95 14.98
C LEU A 64 5.46 23.54 16.37
N ASP A 65 5.02 24.78 16.57
CA ASP A 65 5.33 25.58 17.76
C ASP A 65 4.76 24.95 19.06
N ASP A 66 3.55 24.41 19.00
CA ASP A 66 2.88 23.80 20.15
C ASP A 66 3.27 22.33 20.38
N ALA A 67 4.08 21.74 19.48
CA ALA A 67 4.44 20.33 19.61
C ALA A 67 5.54 20.10 20.65
N PRO A 68 5.43 19.09 21.52
CA PRO A 68 6.49 18.71 22.44
C PRO A 68 7.69 18.12 21.67
N SER A 69 8.78 17.81 22.40
CA SER A 69 9.98 17.24 21.77
C SER A 69 9.65 15.92 21.05
N GLY A 70 10.29 15.68 19.89
CA GLY A 70 10.07 14.44 19.14
C GLY A 70 10.46 13.18 19.94
N ASN A 71 11.36 13.28 20.93
CA ASN A 71 11.69 12.19 21.83
C ASN A 71 10.53 11.91 22.78
N THR A 72 9.90 12.91 23.35
CA THR A 72 8.71 12.82 24.20
C THR A 72 7.56 12.16 23.43
N VAL A 73 7.23 12.68 22.25
CA VAL A 73 6.18 12.13 21.38
C VAL A 73 6.44 10.65 21.06
N ARG A 74 7.67 10.30 20.72
CA ARG A 74 8.02 8.92 20.41
C ARG A 74 7.95 7.99 21.61
N ALA A 75 8.37 8.45 22.81
CA ALA A 75 8.32 7.66 24.03
C ALA A 75 6.87 7.28 24.39
N HIS A 76 5.98 8.28 24.48
CA HIS A 76 4.56 8.03 24.76
C HIS A 76 3.90 7.16 23.68
N LEU A 77 4.24 7.39 22.41
CA LEU A 77 3.70 6.58 21.32
C LEU A 77 4.13 5.11 21.41
N ILE A 78 5.40 4.83 21.73
CA ILE A 78 5.89 3.45 21.87
C ILE A 78 5.23 2.78 23.08
N GLU A 79 5.09 3.49 24.19
CA GLU A 79 4.41 3.00 25.39
C GLU A 79 2.95 2.64 25.09
N ALA A 80 2.20 3.53 24.46
CA ALA A 80 0.79 3.31 24.07
C ALA A 80 0.62 2.15 23.07
N LEU A 81 1.57 1.95 22.17
CA LEU A 81 1.52 0.85 21.19
C LEU A 81 1.84 -0.51 21.81
N GLY A 82 2.53 -0.54 22.97
CA GLY A 82 2.95 -1.77 23.63
C GLY A 82 3.89 -2.63 22.78
N ASP A 83 4.37 -3.69 23.37
CA ASP A 83 5.31 -4.64 22.78
C ASP A 83 4.69 -6.02 22.59
N GLY A 84 5.32 -6.80 21.71
CA GLY A 84 5.00 -8.21 21.49
C GLY A 84 3.94 -8.45 20.42
N ASP A 85 3.62 -9.74 20.23
CA ASP A 85 2.75 -10.17 19.11
C ASP A 85 1.31 -9.75 19.29
N GLN A 86 0.80 -9.81 20.52
CA GLN A 86 -0.60 -9.49 20.82
C GLN A 86 -0.87 -8.00 20.54
N ALA A 87 0.00 -7.10 21.01
CA ALA A 87 -0.10 -5.67 20.72
C ALA A 87 -0.03 -5.39 19.22
N LEU A 88 0.87 -6.07 18.51
CA LEU A 88 1.02 -5.94 17.06
C LEU A 88 -0.22 -6.44 16.30
N GLU A 89 -0.83 -7.54 16.71
CA GLU A 89 -2.05 -8.08 16.11
C GLU A 89 -3.27 -7.18 16.39
N GLN A 90 -3.37 -6.64 17.59
CA GLN A 90 -4.41 -5.68 17.95
C GLN A 90 -4.30 -4.39 17.10
N LEU A 91 -3.10 -3.83 17.01
CA LEU A 91 -2.85 -2.66 16.15
C LEU A 91 -3.18 -2.95 14.69
N GLU A 92 -2.78 -4.13 14.18
CA GLU A 92 -3.08 -4.55 12.81
C GLU A 92 -4.60 -4.63 12.58
N GLU A 93 -5.38 -5.12 13.55
CA GLU A 93 -6.83 -5.16 13.47
C GLU A 93 -7.45 -3.76 13.49
N GLN A 94 -7.00 -2.90 14.41
CA GLN A 94 -7.44 -1.52 14.52
C GLN A 94 -7.19 -0.74 13.21
N LEU A 95 -5.99 -0.87 12.62
CA LEU A 95 -5.66 -0.26 11.35
C LEU A 95 -6.56 -0.75 10.21
N ASN A 96 -6.87 -2.03 10.16
CA ASN A 96 -7.81 -2.58 9.18
C ASN A 96 -9.20 -2.00 9.38
N ARG A 97 -9.72 -1.90 10.62
CA ARG A 97 -11.00 -1.26 10.92
C ARG A 97 -11.02 0.22 10.50
N ALA A 98 -9.95 0.96 10.78
CA ALA A 98 -9.80 2.35 10.36
C ALA A 98 -9.83 2.52 8.83
N MET A 99 -9.08 1.70 8.09
CA MET A 99 -9.12 1.69 6.63
C MET A 99 -10.51 1.39 6.07
N HIS A 100 -11.28 0.51 6.75
CA HIS A 100 -12.64 0.17 6.36
C HIS A 100 -13.63 1.32 6.61
N ALA A 101 -13.52 1.97 7.77
CA ALA A 101 -14.35 3.11 8.13
C ALA A 101 -14.14 4.29 7.18
N GLN A 102 -12.93 4.46 6.67
CA GLN A 102 -12.56 5.49 5.71
C GLN A 102 -13.22 5.31 4.33
N LEU A 103 -13.67 4.12 3.99
CA LEU A 103 -14.33 3.89 2.72
C LEU A 103 -15.67 4.64 2.63
N PRO A 104 -15.94 5.38 1.54
CA PRO A 104 -17.24 6.03 1.35
C PRO A 104 -18.38 5.01 1.48
N GLN A 105 -19.48 5.39 2.13
CA GLN A 105 -20.65 4.52 2.30
C GLN A 105 -21.09 3.88 0.98
N ARG A 106 -21.07 4.65 -0.12
CA ARG A 106 -21.38 4.15 -1.45
C ARG A 106 -20.41 3.05 -1.92
N VAL A 107 -19.12 3.12 -1.54
CA VAL A 107 -18.12 2.09 -1.86
C VAL A 107 -18.38 0.86 -0.99
N ARG A 108 -18.60 1.03 0.32
CA ARG A 108 -18.93 -0.07 1.25
C ARG A 108 -20.17 -0.85 0.79
N ARG A 109 -21.26 -0.19 0.48
CA ARG A 109 -22.49 -0.83 -0.07
C ARG A 109 -22.19 -1.59 -1.37
N LYS A 110 -21.37 -1.03 -2.25
CA LYS A 110 -20.97 -1.69 -3.50
C LYS A 110 -20.05 -2.89 -3.27
N LEU A 111 -19.18 -2.88 -2.27
CA LEU A 111 -18.34 -4.02 -1.92
C LEU A 111 -19.18 -5.24 -1.55
N GLN A 112 -20.31 -5.02 -0.87
CA GLN A 112 -21.23 -6.08 -0.47
C GLN A 112 -22.13 -6.56 -1.61
N SER A 113 -22.58 -5.64 -2.48
CA SER A 113 -23.55 -5.94 -3.55
C SER A 113 -22.93 -6.44 -4.86
N ARG A 114 -21.62 -6.22 -5.09
CA ARG A 114 -20.94 -6.56 -6.35
C ARG A 114 -19.65 -7.31 -6.07
N ALA A 115 -19.27 -8.17 -7.01
CA ALA A 115 -17.95 -8.79 -6.99
C ALA A 115 -16.90 -7.86 -7.63
N TRP A 116 -15.73 -7.72 -6.99
CA TRP A 116 -14.65 -6.82 -7.37
C TRP A 116 -13.42 -7.56 -7.85
N GLU A 117 -12.64 -6.88 -8.69
CA GLU A 117 -11.28 -7.30 -8.99
C GLU A 117 -10.35 -6.69 -7.94
N ALA A 118 -9.56 -7.55 -7.31
CA ALA A 118 -8.59 -7.15 -6.29
C ALA A 118 -7.20 -7.70 -6.65
N ALA A 119 -6.16 -7.05 -6.15
CA ALA A 119 -4.79 -7.56 -6.23
C ALA A 119 -4.19 -7.66 -4.84
N GLY A 120 -3.46 -8.75 -4.61
CA GLY A 120 -2.62 -8.91 -3.44
C GLY A 120 -1.15 -8.77 -3.81
N ASP A 121 -0.42 -8.06 -2.97
CA ASP A 121 1.03 -7.87 -3.11
C ASP A 121 1.63 -7.48 -1.76
N TRP A 122 2.95 -7.39 -1.65
CA TRP A 122 3.62 -6.85 -0.47
C TRP A 122 4.59 -5.72 -0.80
N VAL A 123 4.88 -4.91 0.20
CA VAL A 123 5.90 -3.86 0.16
C VAL A 123 6.98 -4.16 1.20
N ASP A 124 8.23 -4.10 0.77
CA ASP A 124 9.40 -4.22 1.63
C ASP A 124 9.90 -2.82 2.00
N ILE A 125 9.95 -2.55 3.30
CA ILE A 125 10.48 -1.30 3.86
C ILE A 125 11.89 -1.58 4.40
N PRO A 126 12.93 -0.91 3.88
CA PRO A 126 14.31 -1.15 4.29
C PRO A 126 14.52 -1.03 5.80
N TYR A 127 15.32 -1.93 6.34
CA TYR A 127 15.76 -1.93 7.73
C TYR A 127 17.28 -1.92 7.79
N TYR A 128 17.83 -0.97 8.56
CA TYR A 128 19.25 -0.73 8.68
C TYR A 128 19.79 -0.98 10.11
N GLY A 129 19.02 -1.68 10.94
CA GLY A 129 19.46 -2.04 12.30
C GLY A 129 20.60 -3.05 12.28
N LYS A 130 21.39 -3.05 13.37
CA LYS A 130 22.49 -4.02 13.56
C LYS A 130 21.95 -5.46 13.68
N ASP A 131 22.78 -6.42 13.25
CA ASP A 131 22.55 -7.84 13.53
C ASP A 131 22.68 -8.09 15.03
N GLY A 132 21.77 -8.80 15.64
CA GLY A 132 21.94 -9.11 17.06
C GLY A 132 20.73 -9.66 17.75
N GLU A 133 19.52 -9.28 17.36
CA GLU A 133 18.30 -9.91 17.84
C GLU A 133 17.47 -10.36 16.65
N GLU A 134 17.02 -11.61 16.68
CA GLU A 134 16.18 -12.20 15.66
C GLU A 134 14.77 -11.58 15.71
N ASP A 135 14.66 -10.32 15.31
CA ASP A 135 13.33 -9.73 15.10
C ASP A 135 12.60 -10.55 14.04
N LYS A 136 11.63 -11.36 14.48
CA LYS A 136 10.80 -12.19 13.62
C LYS A 136 10.01 -11.39 12.58
N ASN A 137 9.92 -10.09 12.72
CA ASN A 137 9.27 -9.17 11.79
C ASN A 137 10.24 -8.59 10.74
N VAL A 138 11.53 -8.87 10.86
CA VAL A 138 12.55 -8.50 9.86
C VAL A 138 12.89 -9.71 9.00
N ARG A 139 12.60 -9.63 7.72
CA ARG A 139 12.85 -10.70 6.76
C ARG A 139 14.01 -10.36 5.82
N PRO A 140 14.80 -11.36 5.42
CA PRO A 140 15.78 -11.19 4.36
C PRO A 140 15.09 -11.15 2.99
N ASN A 141 15.62 -10.33 2.08
CA ASN A 141 15.22 -10.29 0.68
C ASN A 141 16.43 -9.91 -0.19
N GLN A 142 16.27 -9.91 -1.52
CA GLN A 142 17.30 -9.45 -2.43
C GLN A 142 17.72 -8.02 -2.08
N PRO A 143 19.02 -7.67 -2.26
CA PRO A 143 19.55 -6.35 -1.93
C PRO A 143 18.73 -5.24 -2.60
N LYS A 144 18.27 -4.28 -1.79
CA LYS A 144 17.53 -3.11 -2.26
C LYS A 144 17.77 -1.95 -1.29
N ALA A 145 18.03 -0.77 -1.83
CA ALA A 145 18.30 0.43 -1.03
C ALA A 145 19.42 0.25 0.01
N GLY A 146 20.48 -0.48 -0.34
CA GLY A 146 21.66 -0.68 0.53
C GLY A 146 21.48 -1.68 1.68
N THR A 147 20.40 -2.44 1.70
CA THR A 147 20.16 -3.48 2.73
C THR A 147 19.57 -4.76 2.12
N THR A 148 19.77 -5.87 2.81
CA THR A 148 19.08 -7.16 2.54
C THR A 148 17.96 -7.45 3.55
N ARG A 149 17.68 -6.53 4.50
CA ARG A 149 16.76 -6.72 5.61
C ARG A 149 15.57 -5.76 5.49
N PHE A 150 14.37 -6.27 5.68
CA PHE A 150 13.15 -5.50 5.44
C PHE A 150 12.06 -5.86 6.45
N HIS A 151 11.31 -4.85 6.90
CA HIS A 151 9.94 -5.07 7.36
C HIS A 151 9.04 -5.18 6.15
N ALA A 152 8.27 -6.25 6.06
CA ALA A 152 7.37 -6.48 4.94
C ALA A 152 5.91 -6.43 5.37
N TYR A 153 5.09 -5.80 4.53
CA TYR A 153 3.67 -5.64 4.75
C TYR A 153 2.90 -6.06 3.51
N ALA A 154 2.00 -7.02 3.66
CA ALA A 154 1.15 -7.46 2.56
C ALA A 154 -0.19 -6.72 2.59
N THR A 155 -0.69 -6.38 1.42
CA THR A 155 -1.99 -5.73 1.26
C THR A 155 -2.85 -6.42 0.20
N LEU A 156 -4.16 -6.28 0.36
CA LEU A 156 -5.15 -6.63 -0.67
C LEU A 156 -5.93 -5.36 -1.03
N ALA A 157 -5.88 -4.97 -2.29
CA ALA A 157 -6.49 -3.74 -2.76
C ALA A 157 -7.43 -3.95 -3.95
N VAL A 158 -8.51 -3.19 -4.02
CA VAL A 158 -9.34 -3.08 -5.23
C VAL A 158 -8.54 -2.38 -6.33
N ILE A 159 -8.53 -2.93 -7.53
CA ILE A 159 -7.76 -2.41 -8.66
C ILE A 159 -8.61 -1.72 -9.75
N SER A 160 -9.86 -1.45 -9.47
CA SER A 160 -10.74 -0.75 -10.41
C SER A 160 -10.25 0.68 -10.66
N LYS A 161 -10.22 1.10 -11.93
CA LYS A 161 -9.77 2.44 -12.34
C LYS A 161 -10.51 3.54 -11.55
N GLY A 162 -9.76 4.45 -10.94
CA GLY A 162 -10.29 5.56 -10.15
C GLY A 162 -10.89 5.20 -8.78
N LYS A 163 -10.79 3.92 -8.36
CA LYS A 163 -11.36 3.41 -7.10
C LYS A 163 -10.42 2.40 -6.46
N ARG A 164 -9.13 2.72 -6.42
CA ARG A 164 -8.11 1.85 -5.81
C ARG A 164 -8.12 2.10 -4.31
N VAL A 165 -8.67 1.18 -3.56
CA VAL A 165 -8.72 1.25 -2.09
C VAL A 165 -8.11 0.00 -1.50
N THR A 166 -7.32 0.17 -0.44
CA THR A 166 -6.79 -0.96 0.31
C THR A 166 -7.89 -1.52 1.21
N LEU A 167 -8.11 -2.83 1.10
CA LEU A 167 -9.13 -3.57 1.86
C LEU A 167 -8.54 -4.28 3.07
N ALA A 168 -7.29 -4.70 2.99
CA ALA A 168 -6.62 -5.43 4.06
C ALA A 168 -5.12 -5.14 4.08
N LEU A 169 -4.57 -5.12 5.29
CA LEU A 169 -3.16 -5.00 5.61
C LEU A 169 -2.78 -6.13 6.58
N THR A 170 -1.59 -6.71 6.42
CA THR A 170 -1.00 -7.62 7.39
C THR A 170 0.52 -7.56 7.38
N VAL A 171 1.13 -7.75 8.55
CA VAL A 171 2.59 -7.90 8.70
C VAL A 171 3.01 -9.25 8.09
N VAL A 172 4.15 -9.26 7.41
CA VAL A 172 4.76 -10.49 6.88
C VAL A 172 5.97 -10.84 7.74
N ARG A 173 5.86 -11.95 8.48
CA ARG A 173 6.91 -12.40 9.41
C ARG A 173 8.00 -13.21 8.70
N LYS A 174 9.19 -13.28 9.29
CA LYS A 174 10.30 -14.12 8.82
C LYS A 174 9.87 -15.59 8.78
N GLY A 175 10.12 -16.27 7.66
CA GLY A 175 9.79 -17.69 7.52
C GLY A 175 8.29 -18.02 7.39
N GLU A 176 7.42 -17.02 7.40
CA GLU A 176 5.98 -17.23 7.28
C GLU A 176 5.59 -17.76 5.89
N LYS A 177 4.67 -18.72 5.86
CA LYS A 177 4.17 -19.29 4.62
C LYS A 177 3.19 -18.35 3.91
N MET A 178 3.24 -18.33 2.59
CA MET A 178 2.38 -17.47 1.76
C MET A 178 0.90 -17.71 1.96
N ASP A 179 0.50 -18.94 2.21
CA ASP A 179 -0.92 -19.27 2.44
C ASP A 179 -1.45 -18.64 3.72
N GLN A 180 -0.64 -18.50 4.78
CA GLN A 180 -1.03 -17.83 6.03
C GLN A 180 -1.27 -16.35 5.81
N ILE A 181 -0.40 -15.68 5.03
CA ILE A 181 -0.56 -14.27 4.65
C ILE A 181 -1.85 -14.07 3.85
N VAL A 182 -2.07 -14.92 2.84
CA VAL A 182 -3.26 -14.84 1.99
C VAL A 182 -4.54 -15.14 2.80
N LYS A 183 -4.49 -16.09 3.75
CA LYS A 183 -5.61 -16.38 4.68
C LYS A 183 -6.03 -15.15 5.44
N ARG A 184 -5.08 -14.43 6.06
CA ARG A 184 -5.38 -13.20 6.81
C ARG A 184 -5.96 -12.11 5.91
N LEU A 185 -5.36 -11.85 4.76
CA LEU A 185 -5.84 -10.83 3.81
C LEU A 185 -7.26 -11.11 3.31
N ILE A 186 -7.56 -12.35 2.96
CA ILE A 186 -8.89 -12.75 2.47
C ILE A 186 -9.92 -12.70 3.61
N ALA A 187 -9.57 -13.17 4.81
CA ALA A 187 -10.45 -13.12 5.98
C ALA A 187 -10.86 -11.67 6.30
N ARG A 188 -9.90 -10.75 6.37
CA ARG A 188 -10.16 -9.33 6.63
C ARG A 188 -11.01 -8.64 5.57
N ALA A 189 -10.71 -8.91 4.30
CA ALA A 189 -11.55 -8.37 3.23
C ALA A 189 -12.99 -8.91 3.26
N ARG A 190 -13.17 -10.18 3.69
CA ARG A 190 -14.51 -10.77 3.86
C ARG A 190 -15.28 -10.22 5.04
N GLN A 191 -14.62 -9.83 6.13
CA GLN A 191 -15.25 -9.14 7.24
C GLN A 191 -15.96 -7.85 6.79
N LEU A 192 -15.48 -7.23 5.70
CA LEU A 192 -16.14 -6.11 5.01
C LEU A 192 -17.35 -6.53 4.14
N GLY A 193 -17.60 -7.81 3.99
CA GLY A 193 -18.53 -8.34 3.00
C GLY A 193 -17.99 -8.26 1.56
N ALA A 194 -16.67 -8.09 1.36
CA ALA A 194 -16.10 -8.01 0.02
C ALA A 194 -16.25 -9.32 -0.74
N ARG A 195 -16.80 -9.23 -1.95
CA ARG A 195 -16.96 -10.35 -2.90
C ARG A 195 -15.96 -10.16 -4.04
N PHE A 196 -15.32 -11.25 -4.44
CA PHE A 196 -14.27 -11.19 -5.47
C PHE A 196 -14.78 -11.77 -6.79
N LYS A 197 -14.69 -10.96 -7.85
CA LYS A 197 -14.82 -11.42 -9.24
C LYS A 197 -13.56 -12.13 -9.70
N CYS A 198 -12.39 -11.62 -9.27
CA CYS A 198 -11.10 -12.23 -9.49
C CYS A 198 -10.08 -11.56 -8.56
N THR A 199 -9.14 -12.34 -8.03
CA THR A 199 -7.97 -11.84 -7.31
C THR A 199 -6.71 -12.12 -8.12
N TYR A 200 -5.80 -11.13 -8.18
CA TYR A 200 -4.56 -11.20 -8.94
C TYR A 200 -3.37 -11.22 -7.98
N TRP A 201 -2.48 -12.21 -8.13
CA TRP A 201 -1.35 -12.41 -7.23
C TRP A 201 -0.05 -12.55 -8.01
N ASP A 202 1.04 -12.02 -7.45
CA ASP A 202 2.35 -12.17 -8.06
C ASP A 202 2.86 -13.62 -7.99
N LYS A 203 3.90 -13.91 -8.74
CA LYS A 203 4.58 -15.21 -8.79
C LYS A 203 5.07 -15.72 -7.42
N ALA A 204 5.37 -14.81 -6.50
CA ALA A 204 5.75 -15.15 -5.13
C ALA A 204 4.63 -15.88 -4.37
N PHE A 205 3.37 -15.64 -4.73
CA PHE A 205 2.19 -16.32 -4.18
C PHE A 205 1.83 -17.62 -4.94
N GLY A 206 2.66 -18.06 -5.88
CA GLY A 206 2.43 -19.24 -6.71
C GLY A 206 2.61 -20.59 -5.99
N ALA A 207 2.39 -20.66 -4.68
CA ALA A 207 2.45 -21.90 -3.90
C ALA A 207 1.14 -22.69 -3.99
N VAL A 208 1.25 -24.02 -3.93
CA VAL A 208 0.10 -24.93 -3.99
C VAL A 208 -0.88 -24.67 -2.85
N GLU A 209 -0.35 -24.40 -1.65
CA GLU A 209 -1.14 -24.12 -0.45
C GLU A 209 -1.99 -22.86 -0.61
N VAL A 210 -1.47 -21.82 -1.27
CA VAL A 210 -2.24 -20.62 -1.62
C VAL A 210 -3.37 -20.94 -2.58
N MET A 211 -3.08 -21.70 -3.64
CA MET A 211 -4.09 -22.10 -4.62
C MET A 211 -5.19 -22.95 -3.98
N ARG A 212 -4.81 -23.93 -3.13
CA ARG A 212 -5.75 -24.75 -2.35
C ARG A 212 -6.65 -23.90 -1.47
N HIS A 213 -6.07 -22.97 -0.71
CA HIS A 213 -6.82 -22.07 0.18
C HIS A 213 -7.81 -21.20 -0.59
N LEU A 214 -7.37 -20.51 -1.64
CA LEU A 214 -8.24 -19.66 -2.45
C LEU A 214 -9.38 -20.45 -3.09
N ARG A 215 -9.11 -21.67 -3.56
CA ARG A 215 -10.13 -22.57 -4.11
C ARG A 215 -11.12 -23.05 -3.05
N ALA A 216 -10.65 -23.47 -1.87
CA ALA A 216 -11.50 -23.85 -0.74
C ALA A 216 -12.41 -22.71 -0.31
N CYS A 217 -11.89 -21.49 -0.33
CA CYS A 217 -12.64 -20.28 -0.09
C CYS A 217 -13.55 -19.83 -1.25
N ARG A 218 -13.56 -20.53 -2.40
CA ARG A 218 -14.28 -20.14 -3.62
C ARG A 218 -13.93 -18.73 -4.09
N VAL A 219 -12.67 -18.32 -3.93
CA VAL A 219 -12.13 -17.03 -4.40
C VAL A 219 -11.53 -17.23 -5.79
N PRO A 220 -12.10 -16.63 -6.86
CA PRO A 220 -11.51 -16.72 -8.19
C PRO A 220 -10.13 -16.04 -8.21
N TYR A 221 -9.16 -16.65 -8.90
CA TYR A 221 -7.81 -16.12 -8.93
C TYR A 221 -7.12 -16.26 -10.30
N VAL A 222 -6.14 -15.37 -10.49
CA VAL A 222 -5.10 -15.46 -11.51
C VAL A 222 -3.76 -15.23 -10.79
N ILE A 223 -2.92 -16.24 -10.70
CA ILE A 223 -1.61 -16.21 -10.06
C ILE A 223 -0.55 -16.38 -11.13
N ALA A 224 0.41 -15.44 -11.23
CA ALA A 224 1.54 -15.62 -12.14
C ALA A 224 2.41 -16.79 -11.69
N LEU A 225 2.90 -17.56 -12.66
CA LEU A 225 3.75 -18.71 -12.40
C LEU A 225 5.17 -18.46 -12.92
N ALA A 226 6.14 -18.93 -12.17
CA ALA A 226 7.53 -18.96 -12.61
C ALA A 226 7.71 -20.06 -13.68
N GLN A 227 8.41 -19.70 -14.76
CA GLN A 227 8.66 -20.62 -15.89
C GLN A 227 10.02 -21.33 -15.70
N HIS A 228 10.17 -22.05 -14.59
CA HIS A 228 11.42 -22.75 -14.28
C HIS A 228 11.46 -24.16 -14.86
N GLY A 229 12.66 -24.54 -15.36
CA GLY A 229 13.03 -25.91 -15.68
C GLY A 229 12.36 -26.51 -16.93
N LYS A 230 13.05 -27.49 -17.53
CA LYS A 230 12.54 -28.26 -18.67
C LYS A 230 11.31 -29.12 -18.31
N ASN A 231 11.18 -29.52 -17.05
CA ASN A 231 10.10 -30.35 -16.54
C ASN A 231 8.97 -29.57 -15.84
N GLY A 232 9.10 -28.24 -15.69
CA GLY A 232 8.13 -27.36 -15.06
C GLY A 232 7.12 -26.75 -16.04
N ILE A 233 6.51 -25.65 -15.62
CA ILE A 233 5.57 -24.88 -16.46
C ILE A 233 6.20 -24.45 -17.79
N GLY A 234 7.54 -24.31 -17.86
CA GLY A 234 8.27 -23.95 -19.08
C GLY A 234 8.01 -24.90 -20.24
N ARG A 235 7.73 -26.20 -20.00
CA ARG A 235 7.39 -27.18 -21.03
C ARG A 235 6.11 -26.85 -21.81
N LEU A 236 5.21 -26.07 -21.19
CA LEU A 236 3.97 -25.60 -21.83
C LEU A 236 4.18 -24.32 -22.65
N CYS A 237 5.33 -23.67 -22.52
CA CYS A 237 5.65 -22.41 -23.18
C CYS A 237 6.30 -22.64 -24.55
N VAL A 238 5.62 -23.38 -25.44
CA VAL A 238 6.14 -23.81 -26.75
C VAL A 238 5.13 -23.54 -27.86
N GLY A 239 5.56 -23.72 -29.11
CA GLY A 239 4.68 -23.71 -30.29
C GLY A 239 4.17 -22.34 -30.70
N ARG A 240 4.75 -21.25 -30.17
CA ARG A 240 4.39 -19.85 -30.52
C ARG A 240 2.89 -19.54 -30.45
N ARG A 241 2.15 -20.26 -29.62
CA ARG A 241 0.69 -20.10 -29.44
C ARG A 241 0.31 -19.95 -27.99
N SER A 242 -0.82 -19.34 -27.75
CA SER A 242 -1.46 -19.27 -26.44
C SER A 242 -2.34 -20.48 -26.25
N GLN A 243 -2.43 -20.99 -25.02
CA GLN A 243 -3.19 -22.21 -24.75
C GLN A 243 -3.72 -22.26 -23.32
N HIS A 244 -4.74 -23.07 -23.13
CA HIS A 244 -5.18 -23.58 -21.83
C HIS A 244 -4.62 -24.98 -21.66
N ALA A 245 -4.16 -25.26 -20.46
CA ALA A 245 -3.67 -26.60 -20.09
C ALA A 245 -4.09 -26.92 -18.66
N ARG A 246 -4.24 -28.20 -18.37
CA ARG A 246 -4.34 -28.70 -17.00
C ARG A 246 -2.93 -29.07 -16.54
N TYR A 247 -2.54 -28.68 -15.35
CA TYR A 247 -1.21 -28.92 -14.83
C TYR A 247 -1.27 -29.46 -13.41
N SER A 248 -0.50 -30.52 -13.17
CA SER A 248 -0.35 -31.16 -11.87
C SER A 248 0.93 -30.66 -11.19
N PHE A 249 0.78 -29.99 -10.06
CA PHE A 249 1.88 -29.55 -9.23
C PHE A 249 2.26 -30.68 -8.26
N ASN A 250 3.47 -31.20 -8.37
CA ASN A 250 4.02 -32.12 -7.39
C ASN A 250 4.54 -31.35 -6.19
N THR A 251 4.03 -31.64 -5.01
CA THR A 251 4.54 -31.08 -3.78
C THR A 251 5.83 -31.80 -3.37
N LYS A 252 6.80 -31.09 -2.80
CA LYS A 252 8.06 -31.67 -2.30
C LYS A 252 7.87 -32.74 -1.23
N LYS A 253 6.74 -32.69 -0.53
CA LYS A 253 6.32 -33.72 0.43
C LYS A 253 5.36 -34.65 -0.29
N LYS A 254 5.72 -35.79 -0.78
CA LYS A 254 4.95 -36.91 -1.40
C LYS A 254 3.41 -36.91 -1.13
N THR A 255 2.80 -35.73 -1.01
CA THR A 255 1.38 -35.51 -0.82
C THR A 255 0.67 -35.51 -2.17
N THR A 256 -0.60 -35.75 -2.19
CA THR A 256 -1.47 -35.82 -3.39
C THR A 256 -1.16 -34.64 -4.32
N PRO A 257 -0.87 -34.87 -5.61
CA PRO A 257 -0.64 -33.83 -6.59
C PRO A 257 -1.80 -32.85 -6.62
N TYR A 258 -1.48 -31.58 -6.82
CA TYR A 258 -2.50 -30.53 -6.93
C TYR A 258 -2.71 -30.17 -8.40
N GLU A 259 -3.88 -30.42 -8.91
CA GLU A 259 -4.24 -30.10 -10.28
C GLU A 259 -5.01 -28.76 -10.36
N THR A 260 -4.61 -27.91 -11.27
CA THR A 260 -5.31 -26.67 -11.59
C THR A 260 -5.21 -26.32 -13.07
N ASP A 261 -6.11 -25.49 -13.53
CA ASP A 261 -6.02 -24.94 -14.87
C ASP A 261 -4.90 -23.93 -14.96
N VAL A 262 -4.12 -24.01 -16.04
CA VAL A 262 -3.03 -23.10 -16.35
C VAL A 262 -3.28 -22.45 -17.70
N VAL A 263 -3.05 -21.16 -17.77
CA VAL A 263 -3.15 -20.38 -19.00
C VAL A 263 -1.78 -19.90 -19.40
N ILE A 264 -1.39 -20.20 -20.64
CA ILE A 264 -0.18 -19.70 -21.27
C ILE A 264 -0.57 -18.62 -22.28
N ALA A 265 -0.17 -17.38 -22.04
CA ALA A 265 -0.34 -16.29 -22.99
C ALA A 265 0.98 -16.06 -23.75
N CYS A 266 0.92 -16.18 -25.06
CA CYS A 266 2.03 -15.96 -25.98
C CYS A 266 1.94 -14.56 -26.54
N HIS A 267 2.97 -13.76 -26.35
CA HIS A 267 3.08 -12.40 -26.84
C HIS A 267 4.26 -12.29 -27.80
N TYR A 268 4.01 -11.76 -28.99
CA TYR A 268 5.06 -11.44 -29.94
C TYR A 268 5.71 -10.11 -29.58
N ALA A 269 7.05 -10.06 -29.56
CA ALA A 269 7.77 -8.81 -29.41
C ALA A 269 7.46 -7.93 -30.61
N GLY A 270 6.71 -6.85 -30.41
CA GLY A 270 6.39 -5.89 -31.47
C GLY A 270 7.65 -5.27 -32.08
N ARG A 271 7.54 -4.77 -33.34
CA ARG A 271 8.60 -3.98 -33.98
C ARG A 271 9.00 -2.83 -33.05
N ALA A 272 10.31 -2.71 -32.76
CA ALA A 272 10.83 -1.62 -31.96
C ALA A 272 10.42 -0.28 -32.59
N SER A 273 9.85 0.64 -31.81
CA SER A 273 9.60 2.01 -32.24
C SER A 273 10.93 2.63 -32.72
N LYS A 274 10.92 3.31 -33.86
CA LYS A 274 12.08 4.01 -34.43
C LYS A 274 12.74 5.02 -33.48
N ARG A 275 11.99 5.48 -32.44
CA ARG A 275 12.46 6.50 -31.47
C ARG A 275 13.36 5.99 -30.35
N ARG A 276 13.50 4.67 -30.11
CA ARG A 276 14.42 4.10 -29.11
C ARG A 276 14.97 2.76 -29.58
N PRO A 277 16.18 2.71 -30.16
CA PRO A 277 16.84 1.47 -30.53
C PRO A 277 17.43 0.77 -29.29
N LYS A 278 16.59 0.24 -28.40
CA LYS A 278 17.05 -0.76 -27.42
C LYS A 278 17.18 -2.09 -28.15
N LYS A 279 18.29 -2.81 -27.88
CA LYS A 279 18.63 -4.14 -28.43
C LYS A 279 17.37 -4.96 -28.71
N LYS A 280 17.08 -5.22 -29.98
CA LYS A 280 15.93 -5.98 -30.46
C LYS A 280 15.97 -7.38 -29.87
N LYS A 281 15.22 -7.66 -28.82
CA LYS A 281 14.87 -9.04 -28.47
C LYS A 281 13.79 -9.45 -29.47
N LYS A 282 14.22 -9.91 -30.64
CA LYS A 282 13.37 -10.70 -31.55
C LYS A 282 12.96 -11.95 -30.79
N GLY A 283 11.67 -12.18 -30.57
CA GLY A 283 11.23 -13.41 -29.95
C GLY A 283 9.82 -13.37 -29.39
N VAL A 284 9.38 -14.50 -29.02
CA VAL A 284 8.10 -14.73 -28.37
C VAL A 284 8.31 -14.70 -26.85
N ARG A 285 7.42 -14.03 -26.13
CA ARG A 285 7.36 -14.05 -24.66
C ARG A 285 6.14 -14.80 -24.19
N TYR A 286 6.33 -15.72 -23.27
CA TYR A 286 5.24 -16.44 -22.65
C TYR A 286 5.01 -15.90 -21.23
N TYR A 287 3.75 -15.88 -20.83
CA TYR A 287 3.30 -15.60 -19.47
C TYR A 287 2.40 -16.76 -19.03
N ALA A 288 2.76 -17.38 -17.94
CA ALA A 288 2.02 -18.51 -17.38
C ALA A 288 1.24 -18.08 -16.14
N TYR A 289 -0.01 -18.53 -16.04
CA TYR A 289 -0.90 -18.21 -14.92
C TYR A 289 -1.63 -19.47 -14.45
N ALA A 290 -1.63 -19.71 -13.13
CA ALA A 290 -2.61 -20.60 -12.54
C ALA A 290 -3.94 -19.84 -12.40
N VAL A 291 -5.04 -20.50 -12.76
CA VAL A 291 -6.36 -19.85 -12.79
C VAL A 291 -7.43 -20.71 -12.14
N TYR A 292 -8.40 -20.04 -11.50
CA TYR A 292 -9.60 -20.67 -10.96
C TYR A 292 -10.78 -19.69 -11.01
N GLY A 293 -11.97 -20.20 -11.40
CA GLY A 293 -13.20 -19.42 -11.38
C GLY A 293 -13.28 -18.26 -12.39
N VAL A 294 -12.38 -18.22 -13.40
CA VAL A 294 -12.36 -17.15 -14.41
C VAL A 294 -12.98 -17.54 -15.75
N GLY A 295 -13.47 -18.77 -15.87
CA GLY A 295 -14.04 -19.32 -17.10
C GLY A 295 -13.00 -19.52 -18.21
N LYS A 296 -13.46 -20.03 -19.35
CA LYS A 296 -12.62 -20.28 -20.55
C LYS A 296 -12.38 -18.96 -21.33
N ARG A 297 -11.76 -17.95 -20.68
CA ARG A 297 -11.42 -16.70 -21.35
C ARG A 297 -10.19 -16.87 -22.24
N ASN A 298 -10.14 -16.09 -23.32
CA ASN A 298 -8.94 -16.02 -24.16
C ASN A 298 -7.68 -15.73 -23.31
N PRO A 299 -6.58 -16.49 -23.49
CA PRO A 299 -5.34 -16.31 -22.74
C PRO A 299 -4.78 -14.89 -22.76
N GLN A 300 -4.89 -14.19 -23.89
CA GLN A 300 -4.47 -12.77 -24.01
C GLN A 300 -5.36 -11.86 -23.15
N ALA A 301 -6.65 -12.15 -23.05
CA ALA A 301 -7.57 -11.39 -22.20
C ALA A 301 -7.24 -11.60 -20.71
N ILE A 302 -6.85 -12.82 -20.30
CA ILE A 302 -6.38 -13.11 -18.93
C ILE A 302 -5.07 -12.38 -18.66
N SER A 303 -4.11 -12.41 -19.59
CA SER A 303 -2.85 -11.67 -19.47
C SER A 303 -3.08 -10.15 -19.38
N ALA A 304 -3.97 -9.60 -20.20
CA ALA A 304 -4.34 -8.17 -20.15
C ALA A 304 -5.04 -7.82 -18.84
N ALA A 305 -5.93 -8.69 -18.33
CA ALA A 305 -6.56 -8.52 -17.03
C ALA A 305 -5.54 -8.56 -15.89
N TYR A 306 -4.60 -9.50 -15.93
CA TYR A 306 -3.52 -9.58 -14.95
C TYR A 306 -2.66 -8.32 -14.91
N ARG A 307 -2.40 -7.67 -16.05
CA ARG A 307 -1.64 -6.40 -16.08
C ARG A 307 -2.30 -5.30 -15.24
N ARG A 308 -3.62 -5.35 -15.00
CA ARG A 308 -4.29 -4.41 -14.10
C ARG A 308 -3.79 -4.52 -12.65
N ARG A 309 -3.16 -5.65 -12.27
CA ARG A 309 -2.46 -5.81 -11.00
C ARG A 309 -1.43 -4.70 -10.75
N PHE A 310 -0.76 -4.21 -11.79
CA PHE A 310 0.15 -3.05 -11.67
C PHE A 310 -0.49 -1.80 -11.08
N GLY A 311 -1.82 -1.77 -10.96
CA GLY A 311 -2.52 -0.77 -10.16
C GLY A 311 -2.11 -0.77 -8.68
N ILE A 312 -1.73 -1.91 -8.10
CA ILE A 312 -1.26 -1.98 -6.71
C ILE A 312 0.11 -1.32 -6.54
N GLU A 313 1.00 -1.43 -7.55
CA GLU A 313 2.30 -0.74 -7.54
C GLU A 313 2.14 0.79 -7.56
N SER A 314 1.10 1.28 -8.24
CA SER A 314 0.74 2.71 -8.17
C SER A 314 0.22 3.08 -6.77
N GLY A 315 -0.50 2.17 -6.09
CA GLY A 315 -0.91 2.34 -4.70
C GLY A 315 0.28 2.45 -3.75
N TYR A 316 1.30 1.61 -3.92
CA TYR A 316 2.53 1.69 -3.12
C TYR A 316 3.33 2.95 -3.39
N ARG A 317 3.36 3.45 -4.63
CA ARG A 317 3.95 4.77 -4.92
C ARG A 317 3.21 5.89 -4.18
N GLN A 318 1.88 5.84 -4.14
CA GLN A 318 1.07 6.79 -3.37
C GLN A 318 1.30 6.65 -1.86
N LEU A 319 1.39 5.42 -1.33
CA LEU A 319 1.76 5.17 0.05
C LEU A 319 3.10 5.83 0.41
N HIS A 320 4.11 5.71 -0.43
CA HIS A 320 5.41 6.34 -0.18
C HIS A 320 5.38 7.87 -0.24
N GLN A 321 4.37 8.48 -0.87
CA GLN A 321 4.19 9.95 -0.92
C GLN A 321 3.57 10.53 0.37
N VAL A 322 2.98 9.69 1.22
CA VAL A 322 2.32 10.13 2.46
C VAL A 322 2.69 9.22 3.63
N ARG A 323 3.92 8.74 3.66
CA ARG A 323 4.43 7.88 4.72
C ARG A 323 5.56 8.54 5.48
N ALA A 324 5.38 8.74 6.79
CA ALA A 324 6.44 9.16 7.68
C ALA A 324 7.60 8.16 7.71
N ARG A 325 8.79 8.66 7.94
CA ARG A 325 10.02 7.88 8.09
C ARG A 325 10.30 7.63 9.57
N THR A 326 10.95 6.53 9.86
CA THR A 326 11.41 6.25 11.22
C THR A 326 12.71 5.44 11.22
N ARG A 327 13.57 5.72 12.20
CA ARG A 327 14.74 4.91 12.53
C ARG A 327 14.46 3.98 13.71
N SER A 328 13.29 4.09 14.34
CA SER A 328 12.90 3.22 15.44
C SER A 328 12.93 1.74 15.02
N ARG A 329 13.33 0.87 15.95
CA ARG A 329 13.25 -0.59 15.79
C ARG A 329 11.87 -1.13 16.18
N HIS A 330 11.05 -0.35 16.88
CA HIS A 330 9.75 -0.77 17.38
C HIS A 330 8.80 -1.14 16.23
N THR A 331 8.39 -2.41 16.19
CA THR A 331 7.60 -2.97 15.08
C THR A 331 6.20 -2.36 15.00
N GLY A 332 5.56 -2.11 16.16
CA GLY A 332 4.25 -1.44 16.24
C GLY A 332 4.29 -0.04 15.63
N LEU A 333 5.30 0.78 15.96
CA LEU A 333 5.46 2.10 15.37
C LEU A 333 5.62 2.03 13.83
N ARG A 334 6.40 1.08 13.33
CA ARG A 334 6.56 0.89 11.89
C ARG A 334 5.25 0.48 11.21
N LEU A 335 4.50 -0.41 11.84
CA LEU A 335 3.18 -0.82 11.34
C LEU A 335 2.19 0.35 11.36
N LEU A 336 2.18 1.15 12.43
CA LEU A 336 1.33 2.33 12.54
C LEU A 336 1.57 3.32 11.39
N LEU A 337 2.84 3.64 11.10
CA LEU A 337 3.18 4.58 10.02
C LEU A 337 2.80 4.08 8.63
N ILE A 338 2.88 2.77 8.38
CA ILE A 338 2.39 2.14 7.15
C ILE A 338 0.86 2.20 7.09
N GLY A 339 0.21 1.85 8.19
CA GLY A 339 -1.25 1.86 8.29
C GLY A 339 -1.83 3.27 8.11
N LEU A 340 -1.24 4.27 8.77
CA LEU A 340 -1.63 5.68 8.60
C LEU A 340 -1.49 6.14 7.14
N ALA A 341 -0.38 5.80 6.48
CA ALA A 341 -0.21 6.11 5.06
C ALA A 341 -1.29 5.48 4.18
N LEU A 342 -1.69 4.23 4.45
CA LEU A 342 -2.78 3.55 3.73
C LEU A 342 -4.14 4.20 4.02
N ILE A 343 -4.38 4.64 5.25
CA ILE A 343 -5.59 5.39 5.63
C ILE A 343 -5.64 6.72 4.86
N LEU A 344 -4.52 7.46 4.77
CA LEU A 344 -4.43 8.71 4.00
C LEU A 344 -4.66 8.49 2.49
N VAL A 345 -4.15 7.39 1.92
CA VAL A 345 -4.42 7.04 0.51
C VAL A 345 -5.90 6.69 0.31
N ASN A 346 -6.53 5.96 1.23
CA ASN A 346 -7.97 5.67 1.18
C ASN A 346 -8.81 6.95 1.37
N LEU A 347 -8.39 7.86 2.25
CA LEU A 347 -9.00 9.20 2.42
C LEU A 347 -8.94 9.97 1.10
N TYR A 348 -7.78 10.03 0.45
CA TYR A 348 -7.64 10.66 -0.86
C TYR A 348 -8.65 10.11 -1.89
N VAL A 349 -8.82 8.79 -1.97
CA VAL A 349 -9.82 8.20 -2.89
C VAL A 349 -11.25 8.65 -2.56
N SER A 350 -11.55 8.80 -1.27
CA SER A 350 -12.84 9.27 -0.77
C SER A 350 -13.08 10.75 -1.10
N VAL A 351 -12.07 11.59 -0.86
CA VAL A 351 -12.07 13.02 -1.18
C VAL A 351 -12.24 13.23 -2.68
N ARG A 352 -11.43 12.55 -3.50
CA ARG A 352 -11.50 12.60 -4.95
C ARG A 352 -12.88 12.21 -5.51
N ALA A 353 -13.60 11.33 -4.83
CA ALA A 353 -14.94 10.93 -5.25
C ALA A 353 -16.01 11.99 -4.98
N ARG A 354 -15.75 12.96 -4.09
CA ARG A 354 -16.68 14.00 -3.64
C ARG A 354 -16.32 15.38 -4.17
N TRP A 355 -15.04 15.66 -4.39
CA TRP A 355 -14.49 16.96 -4.70
C TRP A 355 -13.81 17.00 -6.06
N ALA A 356 -13.99 18.12 -6.75
CA ALA A 356 -13.25 18.44 -7.97
C ALA A 356 -12.72 19.87 -7.85
N ILE A 357 -11.52 20.10 -8.38
CA ILE A 357 -10.96 21.45 -8.50
C ILE A 357 -11.57 22.07 -9.75
N VAL A 358 -12.20 23.22 -9.56
CA VAL A 358 -12.82 23.99 -10.62
C VAL A 358 -12.00 25.27 -10.83
N THR A 359 -11.45 25.42 -12.03
CA THR A 359 -10.68 26.60 -12.42
C THR A 359 -11.42 27.32 -13.54
N ARG A 360 -11.52 28.63 -13.45
CA ARG A 360 -12.16 29.49 -14.46
C ARG A 360 -11.12 30.32 -15.18
N TYR A 361 -11.12 30.24 -16.50
CA TYR A 361 -10.32 31.11 -17.36
C TYR A 361 -11.27 31.86 -18.31
N GLY A 362 -11.53 33.12 -18.05
CA GLY A 362 -12.56 33.88 -18.76
C GLY A 362 -13.95 33.24 -18.61
N SER A 363 -14.62 32.96 -19.71
CA SER A 363 -15.94 32.27 -19.74
C SER A 363 -15.85 30.75 -19.61
N ARG A 364 -14.66 30.16 -19.71
CA ARG A 364 -14.47 28.69 -19.68
C ARG A 364 -14.26 28.19 -18.27
N ILE A 365 -14.97 27.11 -17.94
CA ILE A 365 -14.85 26.41 -16.66
C ILE A 365 -14.17 25.08 -16.90
N TYR A 366 -13.07 24.85 -16.20
CA TYR A 366 -12.34 23.58 -16.20
C TYR A 366 -12.54 22.88 -14.87
N SER A 367 -12.92 21.61 -14.92
CA SER A 367 -13.06 20.77 -13.72
C SER A 367 -12.10 19.58 -13.81
N ARG A 368 -11.30 19.36 -12.79
CA ARG A 368 -10.42 18.21 -12.66
C ARG A 368 -10.53 17.53 -11.30
N ALA A 369 -10.22 16.25 -11.26
CA ALA A 369 -10.20 15.53 -9.99
C ALA A 369 -9.06 16.03 -9.09
N VAL A 370 -9.31 16.06 -7.78
CA VAL A 370 -8.32 16.33 -6.74
C VAL A 370 -7.20 15.30 -6.80
N THR A 371 -5.96 15.70 -6.60
CA THR A 371 -4.76 14.85 -6.50
C THR A 371 -4.42 14.49 -5.07
N LEU A 372 -3.58 13.47 -4.86
CA LEU A 372 -3.10 13.12 -3.51
C LEU A 372 -2.30 14.25 -2.89
N ASN A 373 -1.46 14.94 -3.68
CA ASN A 373 -0.69 16.08 -3.20
C ASN A 373 -1.58 17.21 -2.67
N GLU A 374 -2.69 17.51 -3.35
CA GLU A 374 -3.62 18.55 -2.90
C GLU A 374 -4.32 18.17 -1.59
N VAL A 375 -4.63 16.89 -1.38
CA VAL A 375 -5.17 16.41 -0.10
C VAL A 375 -4.10 16.48 0.99
N ALA A 376 -2.86 16.11 0.68
CA ALA A 376 -1.73 16.20 1.60
C ALA A 376 -1.45 17.66 1.98
N THR A 377 -1.40 18.58 1.01
CA THR A 377 -1.21 20.02 1.25
C THR A 377 -2.36 20.60 2.10
N ALA A 378 -3.60 20.22 1.83
CA ALA A 378 -4.75 20.68 2.62
C ALA A 378 -4.62 20.26 4.10
N LEU A 379 -4.20 19.02 4.34
CA LEU A 379 -3.96 18.51 5.69
C LEU A 379 -2.79 19.23 6.36
N LEU A 380 -1.69 19.38 5.64
CA LEU A 380 -0.49 20.08 6.12
C LEU A 380 -0.81 21.51 6.56
N VAL A 381 -1.41 22.30 5.68
CA VAL A 381 -1.78 23.70 5.96
C VAL A 381 -2.71 23.81 7.17
N GLN A 382 -3.68 22.89 7.30
CA GLN A 382 -4.60 22.90 8.44
C GLN A 382 -3.88 22.61 9.76
N ILE A 383 -2.98 21.60 9.79
CA ILE A 383 -2.22 21.27 10.99
C ILE A 383 -1.28 22.41 11.39
N GLN A 384 -0.55 22.96 10.42
CA GLN A 384 0.34 24.10 10.65
C GLN A 384 -0.40 25.34 11.16
N SER A 385 -1.65 25.56 10.70
CA SER A 385 -2.49 26.64 11.20
C SER A 385 -3.00 26.41 12.63
N LEU A 386 -3.13 25.16 13.07
CA LEU A 386 -3.62 24.82 14.41
C LEU A 386 -2.52 24.75 15.46
N LEU A 387 -1.35 24.20 15.10
CA LEU A 387 -0.24 23.96 16.02
C LEU A 387 0.89 25.02 15.91
N GLY A 388 0.66 26.09 15.13
CA GLY A 388 1.74 27.04 14.78
C GLY A 388 2.75 26.42 13.80
N PHE A 389 3.47 27.27 13.09
CA PHE A 389 4.50 26.81 12.15
C PHE A 389 5.63 27.84 12.07
N SER A 390 6.76 27.50 12.65
CA SER A 390 7.97 28.34 12.66
C SER A 390 9.18 27.51 12.22
N PRO A 391 9.49 27.49 10.91
CA PRO A 391 10.67 26.78 10.44
C PRO A 391 11.94 27.54 10.91
N GLU A 392 12.65 26.97 11.88
CA GLU A 392 13.94 27.47 12.29
C GLU A 392 15.04 26.95 11.37
N PHE A 393 15.68 27.85 10.63
CA PHE A 393 16.86 27.55 9.84
C PHE A 393 18.13 28.06 10.56
N TYR A 394 18.86 27.15 11.19
CA TYR A 394 20.18 27.48 11.72
C TYR A 394 21.23 27.33 10.61
N CYS A 395 21.58 28.44 9.99
CA CYS A 395 22.74 28.52 9.11
C CYS A 395 24.01 28.79 9.93
N ARG A 396 24.86 27.76 10.13
CA ARG A 396 26.22 27.97 10.63
C ARG A 396 27.12 28.33 9.46
N ALA A 397 27.70 29.52 9.46
CA ALA A 397 28.75 29.85 8.50
C ALA A 397 29.88 28.82 8.63
N ARG A 398 30.25 28.18 7.51
CA ARG A 398 31.41 27.27 7.48
C ARG A 398 32.68 28.12 7.64
N GLY A 399 33.49 27.80 8.64
CA GLY A 399 34.81 28.38 8.79
C GLY A 399 35.67 28.16 7.55
N PRO A 400 36.64 29.04 7.27
CA PRO A 400 37.57 28.89 6.16
C PRO A 400 38.34 27.57 6.37
N GLY A 401 38.12 26.57 5.52
CA GLY A 401 38.76 25.25 5.57
C GLY A 401 37.84 24.02 5.49
N SER A 402 36.51 24.17 5.56
CA SER A 402 35.63 23.02 5.38
C SER A 402 35.53 22.61 3.90
N ARG A 403 36.25 21.55 3.50
CA ARG A 403 36.14 20.94 2.16
C ARG A 403 34.77 20.28 2.01
N PHE A 404 34.11 20.49 0.88
CA PHE A 404 32.98 19.67 0.47
C PHE A 404 33.48 18.23 0.28
N ILE A 405 32.92 17.29 1.01
CA ILE A 405 33.03 15.87 0.66
C ILE A 405 31.94 15.66 -0.37
N SER A 406 32.38 15.51 -1.63
CA SER A 406 31.56 15.13 -2.78
C SER A 406 31.02 13.72 -2.65
#